data_38dd55c94ceba580c1163047ad1c146e
#
_entry.id   38dd55c94ceba580c1163047ad1c146e
#
_cell.length_a   1.000
_cell.length_b   1.000
_cell.length_c   1.000
_cell.angle_alpha   90.00
_cell.angle_beta   90.00
_cell.angle_gamma   90.00
#
_symmetry.space_group_name_H-M   'P 1'
#
loop_
_entity.id
_entity.type
_entity.pdbx_description
1 polymer ?
#
loop_
_entity_poly.entity_id
_entity_poly.type
_entity_poly.pdbx_seq_one_letter_code
_entity_poly.pdbx_strand_id
1 'polypeptide(L)' 'MNQIALFIKAERKKSGLTQENFAIRSGLGLRFVRELEQGKETCRMDKVNQALSMFGYTLGVVKNQKS' A
#
# COMPACT_ATOMS: atom_id res chain seq x y z
N MET A 1 12.54 -5.03 3.30
CA MET A 1 11.30 -4.26 3.13
C MET A 1 10.60 -4.74 1.87
N ASN A 2 9.29 -4.93 1.91
CA ASN A 2 8.60 -5.51 0.76
C ASN A 2 8.30 -4.46 -0.31
N GLN A 3 8.07 -4.94 -1.53
CA GLN A 3 7.85 -4.08 -2.70
C GLN A 3 6.58 -3.25 -2.58
N ILE A 4 5.54 -3.81 -1.96
CA ILE A 4 4.26 -3.10 -1.81
C ILE A 4 4.43 -1.89 -0.91
N ALA A 5 5.15 -2.03 0.21
CA ALA A 5 5.39 -0.93 1.12
C ALA A 5 6.15 0.20 0.43
N LEU A 6 7.18 -0.15 -0.32
CA LEU A 6 7.98 0.84 -1.06
C LEU A 6 7.14 1.54 -2.12
N PHE A 7 6.34 0.77 -2.86
CA PHE A 7 5.51 1.30 -3.93
C PHE A 7 4.46 2.28 -3.38
N ILE A 8 3.72 1.86 -2.35
CA ILE A 8 2.68 2.70 -1.76
C ILE A 8 3.27 4.01 -1.23
N LYS A 9 4.39 3.91 -0.52
CA LYS A 9 5.03 5.10 0.04
C LYS A 9 5.48 6.06 -1.06
N ALA A 10 6.08 5.53 -2.13
CA ALA A 10 6.56 6.35 -3.24
C ALA A 10 5.39 7.03 -3.96
N GLU A 11 4.32 6.28 -4.26
CA GLU A 11 3.15 6.85 -4.94
C GLU A 11 2.46 7.89 -4.09
N ARG A 12 2.36 7.63 -2.78
CA ARG A 12 1.76 8.59 -1.86
C ARG A 12 2.53 9.92 -1.86
N LYS A 13 3.84 9.83 -1.74
CA LYS A 13 4.69 11.04 -1.74
C LYS A 13 4.64 11.76 -3.07
N LYS A 14 4.64 11.00 -4.16
CA LYS A 14 4.53 11.56 -5.51
C LYS A 14 3.23 12.32 -5.70
N SER A 15 2.16 11.86 -5.05
CA SER A 15 0.85 12.51 -5.10
C SER A 15 0.70 13.66 -4.10
N GLY A 16 1.73 13.93 -3.31
CA GLY A 16 1.70 15.03 -2.34
C GLY A 16 0.84 14.74 -1.11
N LEU A 17 0.59 13.48 -0.80
CA LEU A 17 -0.28 13.10 0.31
C LEU A 17 0.51 12.76 1.56
N THR A 18 0.02 13.23 2.72
CA THR A 18 0.49 12.71 4.00
C THR A 18 -0.14 11.36 4.26
N GLN A 19 0.38 10.62 5.24
CA GLN A 19 -0.23 9.36 5.63
C GLN A 19 -1.68 9.56 6.08
N GLU A 20 -1.93 10.64 6.82
CA GLU A 20 -3.28 10.96 7.28
C GLU A 20 -4.22 11.22 6.11
N ASN A 21 -3.79 12.02 5.15
CA ASN A 21 -4.61 12.32 3.97
C ASN A 21 -4.87 11.07 3.15
N PHE A 22 -3.87 10.23 2.99
CA PHE A 22 -4.03 8.98 2.27
C PHE A 22 -5.03 8.05 2.98
N ALA A 23 -4.94 7.96 4.31
CA ALA A 23 -5.86 7.16 5.09
C ALA A 23 -7.31 7.64 4.90
N ILE A 24 -7.52 8.95 4.96
CA ILE A 24 -8.86 9.52 4.79
C ILE A 24 -9.40 9.22 3.38
N ARG A 25 -8.60 9.48 2.36
CA ARG A 25 -9.04 9.34 0.97
C ARG A 25 -9.28 7.89 0.56
N SER A 26 -8.48 6.98 1.10
CA SER A 26 -8.61 5.56 0.78
C SER A 26 -9.70 4.86 1.61
N GLY A 27 -10.14 5.49 2.69
CA GLY A 27 -11.06 4.86 3.62
C GLY A 27 -10.39 3.86 4.55
N LEU A 28 -9.05 3.84 4.57
CA LEU A 28 -8.28 2.95 5.44
C LEU A 28 -7.95 3.68 6.74
N GLY A 29 -7.74 2.93 7.82
CA GLY A 29 -7.30 3.52 9.07
C GLY A 29 -5.84 3.98 8.97
N LEU A 30 -5.50 5.04 9.70
CA LEU A 30 -4.14 5.55 9.71
C LEU A 30 -3.15 4.50 10.21
N ARG A 31 -3.54 3.73 11.21
CA ARG A 31 -2.69 2.66 11.73
C ARG A 31 -2.38 1.63 10.65
N PHE A 32 -3.38 1.28 9.85
CA PHE A 32 -3.17 0.33 8.75
C PHE A 32 -2.18 0.90 7.73
N VAL A 33 -2.35 2.16 7.36
CA VAL A 33 -1.46 2.82 6.39
C VAL A 33 -0.02 2.81 6.91
N ARG A 34 0.17 3.13 8.18
CA ARG A 34 1.51 3.13 8.78
C ARG A 34 2.13 1.75 8.77
N GLU A 35 1.37 0.74 9.16
CA GLU A 35 1.87 -0.65 9.18
C GLU A 35 2.19 -1.13 7.76
N LEU A 36 1.36 -0.78 6.80
CA LEU A 36 1.58 -1.15 5.41
C LEU A 36 2.89 -0.57 4.90
N GLU A 37 3.13 0.72 5.15
CA GLU A 37 4.34 1.39 4.68
C GLU A 37 5.59 0.97 5.43
N GLN A 38 5.43 0.43 6.64
CA GLN A 38 6.56 -0.13 7.40
C GLN A 38 6.93 -1.52 6.93
N GLY A 39 6.15 -2.10 6.03
CA GLY A 39 6.46 -3.41 5.47
C GLY A 39 5.88 -4.57 6.24
N LYS A 40 4.84 -4.35 7.04
CA LYS A 40 4.18 -5.44 7.74
C LYS A 40 3.63 -6.44 6.74
N GLU A 41 4.01 -7.71 6.89
CA GLU A 41 3.69 -8.74 5.91
C GLU A 41 2.32 -9.37 6.11
N THR A 42 1.75 -9.26 7.31
CA THR A 42 0.46 -9.88 7.64
C THR A 42 -0.69 -8.89 7.49
N CYS A 43 -0.79 -8.25 6.33
CA CYS A 43 -1.87 -7.31 6.05
C CYS A 43 -2.99 -8.01 5.29
N ARG A 44 -4.22 -7.54 5.51
CA ARG A 44 -5.36 -8.07 4.77
C ARG A 44 -5.25 -7.68 3.30
N MET A 45 -5.45 -8.67 2.42
CA MET A 45 -5.31 -8.45 0.98
C MET A 45 -6.35 -7.47 0.44
N ASP A 46 -7.57 -7.52 0.96
CA ASP A 46 -8.62 -6.61 0.52
C ASP A 46 -8.26 -5.15 0.83
N LYS A 47 -7.67 -4.90 1.99
CA LYS A 47 -7.25 -3.55 2.36
C LYS A 47 -6.02 -3.11 1.57
N VAL A 48 -5.09 -4.03 1.30
CA VAL A 48 -3.95 -3.72 0.45
C VAL A 48 -4.42 -3.35 -0.96
N ASN A 49 -5.37 -4.09 -1.50
CA ASN A 49 -5.96 -3.75 -2.80
C ASN A 49 -6.63 -2.38 -2.77
N GLN A 50 -7.30 -2.05 -1.67
CA GLN A 50 -7.94 -0.75 -1.53
C GLN A 50 -6.90 0.37 -1.57
N ALA A 51 -5.75 0.18 -0.92
CA ALA A 51 -4.67 1.14 -0.96
C ALA A 51 -4.10 1.30 -2.38
N LEU A 52 -3.86 0.17 -3.04
CA LEU A 52 -3.31 0.19 -4.40
C LEU A 52 -4.27 0.83 -5.40
N SER A 53 -5.58 0.64 -5.21
CA SER A 53 -6.58 1.18 -6.12
C SER A 53 -6.57 2.71 -6.17
N MET A 54 -6.08 3.34 -5.11
CA MET A 54 -5.94 4.81 -5.10
C MET A 54 -5.02 5.31 -6.21
N PHE A 55 -4.10 4.47 -6.65
CA PHE A 55 -3.12 4.82 -7.68
C PHE A 55 -3.36 4.05 -8.99
N GLY A 56 -4.50 3.35 -9.09
CA GLY A 56 -4.86 2.60 -10.28
C GLY A 56 -4.21 1.24 -10.40
N TYR A 57 -3.79 0.66 -9.28
CA TYR A 57 -3.13 -0.65 -9.25
C TYR A 57 -3.94 -1.66 -8.45
N THR A 58 -3.60 -2.92 -8.63
CA THR A 58 -4.21 -4.03 -7.90
C THR A 58 -3.17 -5.12 -7.67
N LEU A 59 -3.44 -5.97 -6.68
CA LEU A 59 -2.59 -7.14 -6.46
C LEU A 59 -2.78 -8.13 -7.63
N GLY A 60 -1.70 -8.82 -7.97
CA GLY A 60 -1.75 -9.82 -9.01
C GLY A 60 -0.75 -10.94 -8.75
N VAL A 61 -0.87 -12.00 -9.53
CA VAL A 61 0.02 -13.15 -9.42
C VAL A 61 1.19 -12.94 -10.37
N VAL A 62 2.39 -13.09 -9.84
CA VAL A 62 3.60 -12.98 -10.64
C VAL A 62 4.45 -14.24 -10.44
N LYS A 63 5.28 -14.54 -11.43
CA LYS A 63 6.15 -15.70 -11.34
C LYS A 63 7.21 -15.43 -10.27
N ASN A 64 7.45 -16.44 -9.43
CA ASN A 64 8.51 -16.37 -8.42
C ASN A 64 9.86 -16.44 -9.10
N GLN A 65 10.66 -15.37 -8.95
CA GLN A 65 11.96 -15.28 -9.61
C GLN A 65 13.04 -16.14 -8.95
N LYS A 66 12.77 -16.63 -7.74
CA LYS A 66 13.73 -17.46 -7.00
C LYS A 66 13.59 -18.96 -7.28
N SER A 67 12.58 -19.36 -7.99
CA SER A 67 12.34 -20.78 -8.27
C SER A 67 12.94 -21.19 -9.59
#